data_74530d6d4f6a61e7e224ef1903212ced
#
_entry.id   74530d6d4f6a61e7e224ef1903212ced
#
_cell.length_a   1.000
_cell.length_b   1.000
_cell.length_c   1.000
_cell.angle_alpha   90.00
_cell.angle_beta   90.00
_cell.angle_gamma   90.00
#
_symmetry.space_group_name_H-M   'P 1'
#
loop_
_entity.id
_entity.type
_entity.pdbx_description
1 polymer ?
#
loop_
_entity_poly.entity_id
_entity_poly.type
_entity_poly.pdbx_seq_one_letter_code
_entity_poly.pdbx_strand_id
1 'polypeptide(L)'
;MAYAGCFDSIAPFSRCKFFAPENKDSIVTFLELLVRYGQRQIEEKQNAQQSLFGMFEEFNGGGIQRPTPPVCDEWSTLKRLGKEREVVGIYLSSHPLDDYKPIIDQFCNATITDVNEMDRNVGRELAFACVTISGEERTTPDGKYQYGVLVVEDYTDKYEFRLRRKDFERFRHFLHPDYYLLIRGEVKSFVTYDKDDIHQLNPKTRTFFSISSMTQLNDVVDGIQQLMLYLDVDQISEDFVEELYEAAKVSKGKTIVQVMFYDSASGVSVNMHAKKIRIQFNDNIRKVLDKYQVKYTLS
;
A
#
# COMPACT_ATOMS: atom_id res chain seq x y z
N MET A 1 7.88 -18.61 7.75
CA MET A 1 9.12 -18.30 7.00
C MET A 1 8.85 -18.02 5.52
N ALA A 2 8.26 -18.92 4.72
CA ALA A 2 8.01 -18.67 3.29
C ALA A 2 7.08 -17.46 3.04
N TYR A 3 6.02 -17.29 3.81
CA TYR A 3 5.17 -16.10 3.76
C TYR A 3 5.90 -14.79 4.10
N ALA A 4 6.90 -14.87 4.98
CA ALA A 4 7.71 -13.72 5.38
C ALA A 4 8.85 -13.38 4.39
N GLY A 5 9.00 -14.14 3.29
CA GLY A 5 10.03 -13.88 2.28
C GLY A 5 11.43 -14.36 2.63
N CYS A 6 11.59 -15.23 3.63
CA CYS A 6 12.91 -15.72 4.03
C CYS A 6 13.66 -16.50 2.91
N PHE A 7 12.97 -16.89 1.86
CA PHE A 7 13.54 -17.64 0.76
C PHE A 7 13.73 -16.82 -0.53
N ASP A 8 13.33 -15.56 -0.55
CA ASP A 8 13.33 -14.73 -1.77
C ASP A 8 14.73 -14.55 -2.37
N SER A 9 15.76 -14.50 -1.52
CA SER A 9 17.14 -14.33 -1.97
C SER A 9 17.77 -15.62 -2.55
N ILE A 10 17.19 -16.79 -2.25
CA ILE A 10 17.74 -18.09 -2.64
C ILE A 10 16.85 -18.88 -3.58
N ALA A 11 15.55 -18.54 -3.64
CA ALA A 11 14.60 -19.18 -4.56
C ALA A 11 14.59 -18.45 -5.90
N PRO A 12 14.73 -19.13 -7.04
CA PRO A 12 14.69 -18.52 -8.37
C PRO A 12 13.26 -18.26 -8.86
N PHE A 13 12.28 -18.24 -7.97
CA PHE A 13 10.86 -18.10 -8.27
C PHE A 13 10.11 -17.37 -7.15
N SER A 14 8.93 -16.84 -7.48
CA SER A 14 8.10 -16.04 -6.58
C SER A 14 7.45 -16.86 -5.45
N ARG A 15 7.14 -16.18 -4.34
CA ARG A 15 6.57 -16.79 -3.11
C ARG A 15 5.28 -17.57 -3.35
N CYS A 16 4.43 -17.14 -4.31
CA CYS A 16 3.17 -17.82 -4.62
C CYS A 16 3.36 -19.30 -4.98
N LYS A 17 4.49 -19.65 -5.65
CA LYS A 17 4.77 -21.01 -6.06
C LYS A 17 4.97 -21.98 -4.91
N PHE A 18 5.47 -21.52 -3.77
CA PHE A 18 5.57 -22.36 -2.57
C PHE A 18 4.21 -22.88 -2.08
N PHE A 19 3.15 -22.10 -2.29
CA PHE A 19 1.79 -22.38 -1.79
C PHE A 19 0.84 -22.88 -2.86
N ALA A 20 1.29 -22.90 -4.09
CA ALA A 20 0.52 -23.48 -5.18
C ALA A 20 0.55 -25.02 -5.10
N PRO A 21 -0.57 -25.70 -5.43
CA PRO A 21 -0.60 -27.16 -5.54
C PRO A 21 0.25 -27.61 -6.74
N GLU A 22 0.81 -28.80 -6.66
CA GLU A 22 1.60 -29.39 -7.76
C GLU A 22 0.75 -29.55 -9.04
N ASN A 23 -0.49 -29.98 -8.88
CA ASN A 23 -1.48 -30.15 -9.94
C ASN A 23 -2.82 -29.62 -9.48
N LYS A 24 -3.73 -29.30 -10.40
CA LYS A 24 -5.08 -28.76 -10.11
C LYS A 24 -5.92 -29.59 -9.14
N ASP A 25 -5.67 -30.89 -9.08
CA ASP A 25 -6.40 -31.85 -8.24
C ASP A 25 -5.65 -32.21 -6.94
N SER A 26 -4.45 -31.65 -6.74
CA SER A 26 -3.63 -31.93 -5.56
C SER A 26 -3.96 -30.96 -4.43
N ILE A 27 -4.11 -31.49 -3.21
CA ILE A 27 -4.23 -30.70 -1.98
C ILE A 27 -2.85 -30.35 -1.41
N VAL A 28 -1.78 -31.08 -1.87
CA VAL A 28 -0.43 -30.92 -1.36
C VAL A 28 0.23 -29.71 -2.03
N THR A 29 0.75 -28.81 -1.23
CA THR A 29 1.48 -27.63 -1.72
C THR A 29 2.92 -27.97 -2.13
N PHE A 30 3.48 -27.16 -3.04
CA PHE A 30 4.87 -27.32 -3.46
C PHE A 30 5.86 -27.23 -2.26
N LEU A 31 5.56 -26.40 -1.27
CA LEU A 31 6.35 -26.31 -0.04
C LEU A 31 6.39 -27.65 0.72
N GLU A 32 5.25 -28.32 0.83
CA GLU A 32 5.18 -29.63 1.48
C GLU A 32 5.98 -30.68 0.70
N LEU A 33 5.94 -30.65 -0.63
CA LEU A 33 6.75 -31.51 -1.46
C LEU A 33 8.25 -31.27 -1.27
N LEU A 34 8.68 -30.01 -1.19
CA LEU A 34 10.07 -29.64 -0.90
C LEU A 34 10.54 -30.15 0.48
N VAL A 35 9.67 -30.01 1.50
CA VAL A 35 9.99 -30.51 2.85
C VAL A 35 10.14 -32.04 2.83
N ARG A 36 9.20 -32.75 2.20
CA ARG A 36 9.28 -34.22 2.06
C ARG A 36 10.50 -34.67 1.27
N TYR A 37 10.84 -33.95 0.21
CA TYR A 37 12.05 -34.19 -0.59
C TYR A 37 13.31 -34.02 0.27
N GLY A 38 13.41 -32.93 1.03
CA GLY A 38 14.54 -32.68 1.92
C GLY A 38 14.70 -33.74 3.01
N GLN A 39 13.59 -34.18 3.61
CA GLN A 39 13.59 -35.25 4.61
C GLN A 39 14.13 -36.59 4.02
N ARG A 40 13.61 -36.99 2.86
CA ARG A 40 14.10 -38.20 2.18
C ARG A 40 15.57 -38.10 1.83
N GLN A 41 16.05 -36.94 1.36
CA GLN A 41 17.48 -36.75 1.06
C GLN A 41 18.36 -36.90 2.30
N ILE A 42 17.90 -36.47 3.47
CA ILE A 42 18.61 -36.63 4.75
C ILE A 42 18.65 -38.10 5.15
N GLU A 43 17.51 -38.78 5.06
CA GLU A 43 17.37 -40.22 5.38
C GLU A 43 18.27 -41.08 4.47
N GLU A 44 18.29 -40.82 3.17
CA GLU A 44 19.16 -41.51 2.22
C GLU A 44 20.64 -41.31 2.56
N LYS A 45 21.07 -40.07 2.86
CA LYS A 45 22.44 -39.77 3.27
C LYS A 45 22.85 -40.50 4.56
N GLN A 46 21.94 -40.59 5.53
CA GLN A 46 22.20 -41.31 6.78
C GLN A 46 22.27 -42.83 6.54
N ASN A 47 21.37 -43.37 5.71
CA ASN A 47 21.37 -44.78 5.36
C ASN A 47 22.58 -45.18 4.48
N ALA A 48 22.98 -44.31 3.56
CA ALA A 48 24.17 -44.54 2.72
C ALA A 48 25.49 -44.62 3.53
N GLN A 49 25.58 -43.95 4.67
CA GLN A 49 26.70 -44.10 5.60
C GLN A 49 26.71 -45.45 6.32
N GLN A 50 25.57 -46.13 6.41
CA GLN A 50 25.43 -47.42 7.06
C GLN A 50 25.45 -48.63 6.10
N SER A 51 25.28 -48.40 4.79
CA SER A 51 25.20 -49.47 3.78
C SER A 51 26.32 -49.37 2.75
N LEU A 52 27.13 -50.42 2.67
CA LEU A 52 28.14 -50.60 1.62
C LEU A 52 27.52 -50.78 0.22
N PHE A 53 26.20 -50.96 0.10
CA PHE A 53 25.42 -51.19 -1.13
C PHE A 53 24.80 -49.92 -1.72
N GLY A 54 24.88 -48.75 -1.06
CA GLY A 54 24.37 -47.50 -1.56
C GLY A 54 25.00 -46.99 -2.87
N MET A 55 26.15 -47.54 -3.26
CA MET A 55 26.78 -47.24 -4.55
C MET A 55 26.06 -47.82 -5.77
N PHE A 56 25.21 -48.83 -5.60
CA PHE A 56 24.51 -49.49 -6.73
C PHE A 56 23.23 -48.78 -7.17
N GLU A 57 22.59 -47.98 -6.30
CA GLU A 57 21.37 -47.26 -6.63
C GLU A 57 21.63 -45.96 -7.41
N GLU A 58 22.78 -45.32 -7.24
CA GLU A 58 23.20 -44.18 -8.06
C GLU A 58 23.37 -44.55 -9.55
N PHE A 59 23.74 -45.82 -9.85
CA PHE A 59 23.93 -46.31 -11.23
C PHE A 59 22.62 -46.63 -11.97
N ASN A 60 21.50 -46.83 -11.25
CA ASN A 60 20.22 -47.23 -11.84
C ASN A 60 19.24 -46.08 -12.04
N GLY A 61 19.64 -44.82 -11.87
CA GLY A 61 18.79 -43.66 -12.19
C GLY A 61 17.59 -43.51 -11.26
N GLY A 62 17.56 -44.19 -10.11
CA GLY A 62 16.46 -44.16 -9.13
C GLY A 62 16.55 -43.04 -8.10
N GLY A 63 17.35 -42.01 -8.36
CA GLY A 63 17.43 -40.84 -7.48
C GLY A 63 16.07 -40.15 -7.30
N ILE A 64 15.78 -39.68 -6.09
CA ILE A 64 14.52 -38.97 -5.79
C ILE A 64 14.42 -37.79 -6.71
N GLN A 65 13.37 -37.76 -7.53
CA GLN A 65 13.14 -36.70 -8.49
C GLN A 65 12.87 -35.38 -7.74
N ARG A 66 13.66 -34.33 -8.10
CA ARG A 66 13.51 -33.02 -7.52
C ARG A 66 12.14 -32.41 -7.93
N PRO A 67 11.33 -31.94 -6.96
CA PRO A 67 10.06 -31.27 -7.28
C PRO A 67 10.27 -30.06 -8.17
N THR A 68 9.43 -29.89 -9.19
CA THR A 68 9.45 -28.74 -10.09
C THR A 68 8.47 -27.69 -9.61
N PRO A 69 8.81 -26.37 -9.67
CA PRO A 69 7.91 -25.31 -9.25
C PRO A 69 6.64 -25.30 -10.12
N PRO A 70 5.45 -25.29 -9.51
CA PRO A 70 4.18 -25.24 -10.25
C PRO A 70 3.99 -23.86 -10.93
N VAL A 71 3.10 -23.84 -11.94
CA VAL A 71 2.64 -22.60 -12.57
C VAL A 71 1.49 -22.05 -11.75
N CYS A 72 1.60 -20.81 -11.30
CA CYS A 72 0.54 -20.09 -10.59
C CYS A 72 0.58 -18.61 -10.92
N ASP A 73 -0.54 -17.93 -10.71
CA ASP A 73 -0.62 -16.48 -10.82
C ASP A 73 0.19 -15.82 -9.69
N GLU A 74 0.91 -14.78 -10.03
CA GLU A 74 1.67 -14.04 -9.03
C GLU A 74 0.76 -13.30 -8.05
N TRP A 75 1.19 -13.25 -6.80
CA TRP A 75 0.46 -12.46 -5.81
C TRP A 75 0.61 -10.98 -6.10
N SER A 76 -0.49 -10.24 -5.97
CA SER A 76 -0.42 -8.78 -5.92
C SER A 76 0.48 -8.34 -4.76
N THR A 77 1.05 -7.13 -4.87
CA THR A 77 1.87 -6.54 -3.81
C THR A 77 1.13 -6.54 -2.47
N LEU A 78 -0.14 -6.16 -2.45
CA LEU A 78 -0.98 -6.20 -1.25
C LEU A 78 -1.12 -7.59 -0.65
N LYS A 79 -1.40 -8.59 -1.47
CA LYS A 79 -1.52 -9.98 -0.99
C LYS A 79 -0.21 -10.47 -0.38
N ARG A 80 0.91 -10.12 -1.01
CA ARG A 80 2.25 -10.45 -0.50
C ARG A 80 2.52 -9.79 0.85
N LEU A 81 2.29 -8.48 0.94
CA LEU A 81 2.46 -7.71 2.18
C LEU A 81 1.50 -8.16 3.27
N GLY A 82 0.24 -8.46 2.92
CA GLY A 82 -0.74 -9.03 3.84
C GLY A 82 -0.28 -10.36 4.44
N LYS A 83 0.37 -11.24 3.65
CA LYS A 83 0.95 -12.50 4.14
C LYS A 83 2.18 -12.31 5.03
N GLU A 84 3.02 -11.32 4.75
CA GLU A 84 4.12 -10.94 5.65
C GLU A 84 3.57 -10.54 7.02
N ARG A 85 2.59 -9.67 7.02
CA ARG A 85 1.96 -9.16 8.25
C ARG A 85 1.21 -10.24 9.03
N GLU A 86 0.51 -11.15 8.35
CA GLU A 86 -0.20 -12.27 8.98
C GLU A 86 0.76 -13.12 9.85
N VAL A 87 2.00 -13.31 9.40
CA VAL A 87 2.98 -14.20 10.06
C VAL A 87 3.89 -13.44 11.02
N VAL A 88 4.27 -12.21 10.71
CA VAL A 88 5.28 -11.43 11.45
C VAL A 88 4.66 -10.32 12.30
N GLY A 89 3.44 -9.91 11.99
CA GLY A 89 2.73 -8.82 12.65
C GLY A 89 2.97 -7.44 12.07
N ILE A 90 4.00 -7.30 11.20
CA ILE A 90 4.38 -6.05 10.53
C ILE A 90 4.64 -6.30 9.03
N TYR A 91 4.65 -5.24 8.23
CA TYR A 91 5.14 -5.28 6.86
C TYR A 91 6.68 -5.25 6.87
N LEU A 92 7.31 -6.19 6.17
CA LEU A 92 8.79 -6.31 6.14
C LEU A 92 9.39 -5.69 4.89
N SER A 93 8.78 -5.92 3.73
CA SER A 93 9.37 -5.54 2.44
C SER A 93 9.14 -4.07 2.11
N SER A 94 7.92 -3.56 2.32
CA SER A 94 7.50 -2.19 2.05
C SER A 94 6.14 -1.94 2.71
N HIS A 95 5.76 -0.67 2.87
CA HIS A 95 4.40 -0.33 3.32
C HIS A 95 3.45 -0.28 2.12
N PRO A 96 2.17 -0.70 2.25
CA PRO A 96 1.21 -0.63 1.15
C PRO A 96 1.02 0.76 0.54
N LEU A 97 1.25 1.82 1.32
CA LEU A 97 1.12 3.21 0.89
C LEU A 97 2.38 3.79 0.22
N ASP A 98 3.49 3.03 0.11
CA ASP A 98 4.76 3.55 -0.42
C ASP A 98 4.64 4.02 -1.87
N ASP A 99 3.82 3.35 -2.68
CA ASP A 99 3.57 3.72 -4.07
C ASP A 99 2.83 5.08 -4.19
N TYR A 100 2.10 5.48 -3.13
CA TYR A 100 1.34 6.73 -3.07
C TYR A 100 2.03 7.85 -2.29
N LYS A 101 3.28 7.65 -1.84
CA LYS A 101 4.00 8.62 -1.02
C LYS A 101 4.00 10.04 -1.58
N PRO A 102 4.23 10.29 -2.90
CA PRO A 102 4.15 11.65 -3.45
C PRO A 102 2.78 12.30 -3.33
N ILE A 103 1.73 11.49 -3.40
CA ILE A 103 0.35 11.96 -3.23
C ILE A 103 0.10 12.31 -1.76
N ILE A 104 0.57 11.45 -0.86
CA ILE A 104 0.47 11.65 0.58
C ILE A 104 1.17 12.93 0.99
N ASP A 105 2.42 13.13 0.55
CA ASP A 105 3.23 14.30 0.89
C ASP A 105 2.60 15.62 0.42
N GLN A 106 1.78 15.60 -0.62
CA GLN A 106 1.17 16.81 -1.18
C GLN A 106 -0.30 17.04 -0.81
N PHE A 107 -1.06 15.96 -0.61
CA PHE A 107 -2.51 16.06 -0.37
C PHE A 107 -2.91 15.73 1.07
N CYS A 108 -2.00 15.22 1.90
CA CYS A 108 -2.25 14.93 3.30
C CYS A 108 -1.55 15.93 4.22
N ASN A 109 -2.20 16.27 5.31
CA ASN A 109 -1.67 17.16 6.35
C ASN A 109 -1.71 16.51 7.74
N ALA A 110 -2.14 15.26 7.82
CA ALA A 110 -2.33 14.52 9.06
C ALA A 110 -2.06 13.02 8.86
N THR A 111 -1.98 12.30 9.96
CA THR A 111 -1.88 10.85 10.05
C THR A 111 -3.03 10.28 10.87
N ILE A 112 -3.16 8.94 10.92
CA ILE A 112 -4.14 8.28 11.79
C ILE A 112 -3.87 8.56 13.27
N THR A 113 -2.60 8.76 13.67
CA THR A 113 -2.28 9.18 15.04
C THR A 113 -2.96 10.52 15.39
N ASP A 114 -3.00 11.47 14.45
CA ASP A 114 -3.70 12.75 14.66
C ASP A 114 -5.22 12.56 14.82
N VAL A 115 -5.79 11.56 14.15
CA VAL A 115 -7.21 11.19 14.30
C VAL A 115 -7.44 10.51 15.65
N ASN A 116 -6.52 9.67 16.12
CA ASN A 116 -6.60 9.05 17.45
C ASN A 116 -6.47 10.11 18.58
N GLU A 117 -5.73 11.20 18.34
CA GLU A 117 -5.56 12.32 19.26
C GLU A 117 -6.52 13.49 18.98
N MET A 118 -7.81 13.20 18.74
CA MET A 118 -8.83 14.19 18.34
C MET A 118 -8.91 15.41 19.26
N ASP A 119 -8.72 15.22 20.57
CA ASP A 119 -8.86 16.29 21.54
C ASP A 119 -7.86 17.45 21.32
N ARG A 120 -6.71 17.15 20.72
CA ARG A 120 -5.69 18.15 20.34
C ARG A 120 -5.96 18.82 19.01
N ASN A 121 -6.81 18.20 18.19
CA ASN A 121 -7.05 18.61 16.82
C ASN A 121 -8.47 19.18 16.58
N VAL A 122 -9.19 19.55 17.63
CA VAL A 122 -10.55 20.09 17.52
C VAL A 122 -10.58 21.35 16.63
N GLY A 123 -11.48 21.38 15.68
CA GLY A 123 -11.66 22.46 14.71
C GLY A 123 -10.68 22.42 13.53
N ARG A 124 -9.79 21.43 13.44
CA ARG A 124 -8.87 21.28 12.32
C ARG A 124 -9.48 20.39 11.24
N GLU A 125 -9.22 20.76 9.99
CA GLU A 125 -9.43 19.87 8.85
C GLU A 125 -8.23 18.97 8.69
N LEU A 126 -8.48 17.67 8.73
CA LEU A 126 -7.46 16.63 8.56
C LEU A 126 -7.69 15.90 7.23
N ALA A 127 -6.60 15.69 6.50
CA ALA A 127 -6.55 14.89 5.29
C ALA A 127 -5.43 13.86 5.45
N PHE A 128 -5.75 12.59 5.36
CA PHE A 128 -4.78 11.50 5.51
C PHE A 128 -5.08 10.36 4.55
N ALA A 129 -4.03 9.64 4.17
CA ALA A 129 -4.12 8.45 3.34
C ALA A 129 -4.05 7.21 4.21
N CYS A 130 -4.81 6.18 3.83
CA CYS A 130 -4.85 4.92 4.56
C CYS A 130 -5.15 3.75 3.62
N VAL A 131 -4.87 2.54 4.10
CA VAL A 131 -5.31 1.28 3.49
C VAL A 131 -6.41 0.67 4.34
N THR A 132 -7.45 0.14 3.70
CA THR A 132 -8.52 -0.56 4.41
C THR A 132 -8.08 -1.98 4.77
N ILE A 133 -8.20 -2.31 6.06
CA ILE A 133 -7.89 -3.64 6.60
C ILE A 133 -9.11 -4.54 6.53
N SER A 134 -10.24 -4.01 6.97
CA SER A 134 -11.53 -4.70 6.94
C SER A 134 -12.67 -3.73 6.83
N GLY A 135 -13.76 -4.18 6.21
CA GLY A 135 -15.01 -3.45 6.13
C GLY A 135 -16.18 -4.41 6.30
N GLU A 136 -17.08 -4.10 7.20
CA GLU A 136 -18.24 -4.93 7.53
C GLU A 136 -19.49 -4.10 7.65
N GLU A 137 -20.59 -4.60 7.12
CA GLU A 137 -21.93 -4.07 7.40
C GLU A 137 -22.49 -4.78 8.62
N ARG A 138 -22.96 -4.01 9.59
CA ARG A 138 -23.57 -4.53 10.83
C ARG A 138 -24.93 -3.88 11.05
N THR A 139 -25.77 -4.59 11.79
CA THR A 139 -27.07 -4.11 12.22
C THR A 139 -27.04 -3.80 13.72
N THR A 140 -27.71 -2.74 14.14
CA THR A 140 -27.85 -2.40 15.57
C THR A 140 -28.55 -3.53 16.33
N PRO A 141 -28.26 -3.72 17.64
CA PRO A 141 -28.87 -4.80 18.43
C PRO A 141 -30.40 -4.80 18.44
N ASP A 142 -31.00 -3.63 18.23
CA ASP A 142 -32.47 -3.47 18.13
C ASP A 142 -33.02 -3.78 16.72
N GLY A 143 -32.15 -4.14 15.76
CA GLY A 143 -32.50 -4.49 14.39
C GLY A 143 -32.97 -3.33 13.51
N LYS A 144 -32.96 -2.09 14.02
CA LYS A 144 -33.60 -0.94 13.32
C LYS A 144 -32.71 -0.26 12.28
N TYR A 145 -31.40 -0.26 12.48
CA TYR A 145 -30.47 0.49 11.63
C TYR A 145 -29.25 -0.33 11.23
N GLN A 146 -28.82 -0.15 9.99
CA GLN A 146 -27.56 -0.65 9.51
C GLN A 146 -26.47 0.42 9.68
N TYR A 147 -25.24 -0.03 9.92
CA TYR A 147 -24.04 0.80 9.98
C TYR A 147 -22.84 0.03 9.47
N GLY A 148 -21.82 0.75 9.00
CA GLY A 148 -20.56 0.16 8.56
C GLY A 148 -19.50 0.27 9.63
N VAL A 149 -18.67 -0.76 9.75
CA VAL A 149 -17.42 -0.73 10.51
C VAL A 149 -16.28 -0.84 9.50
N LEU A 150 -15.47 0.21 9.40
CA LEU A 150 -14.33 0.28 8.49
C LEU A 150 -13.06 0.43 9.32
N VAL A 151 -12.17 -0.55 9.25
CA VAL A 151 -10.86 -0.49 9.90
C VAL A 151 -9.83 -0.06 8.86
N VAL A 152 -9.13 1.01 9.14
CA VAL A 152 -8.08 1.57 8.28
C VAL A 152 -6.75 1.64 9.01
N GLU A 153 -5.66 1.67 8.26
CA GLU A 153 -4.29 1.76 8.76
C GLU A 153 -3.46 2.66 7.87
N ASP A 154 -2.54 3.39 8.48
CA ASP A 154 -1.47 4.11 7.79
C ASP A 154 -0.08 3.71 8.33
N TYR A 155 0.96 4.51 8.06
CA TYR A 155 2.31 4.27 8.59
C TYR A 155 2.40 4.33 10.11
N THR A 156 1.45 4.97 10.79
CA THR A 156 1.56 5.34 12.20
C THR A 156 0.67 4.49 13.10
N ASP A 157 -0.59 4.26 12.71
CA ASP A 157 -1.56 3.58 13.58
C ASP A 157 -2.75 3.04 12.78
N LYS A 158 -3.76 2.53 13.50
CA LYS A 158 -5.05 2.04 13.00
C LYS A 158 -6.19 2.84 13.59
N TYR A 159 -7.26 2.95 12.82
CA TYR A 159 -8.49 3.57 13.29
C TYR A 159 -9.71 2.80 12.81
N GLU A 160 -10.74 2.70 13.69
CA GLU A 160 -12.03 2.10 13.38
C GLU A 160 -13.09 3.18 13.17
N PHE A 161 -13.52 3.37 11.92
CA PHE A 161 -14.66 4.22 11.60
C PHE A 161 -15.97 3.46 11.77
N ARG A 162 -16.94 4.09 12.43
CA ARG A 162 -18.32 3.61 12.50
C ARG A 162 -19.20 4.51 11.65
N LEU A 163 -19.40 4.11 10.39
CA LEU A 163 -20.21 4.83 9.42
C LEU A 163 -21.69 4.63 9.74
N ARG A 164 -22.38 5.72 10.06
CA ARG A 164 -23.80 5.68 10.46
C ARG A 164 -24.63 6.57 9.56
N ARG A 165 -25.89 6.20 9.33
CA ARG A 165 -26.88 7.01 8.59
C ARG A 165 -26.31 7.51 7.25
N LYS A 166 -26.20 8.83 7.07
CA LYS A 166 -25.72 9.46 5.82
C LYS A 166 -24.30 9.02 5.44
N ASP A 167 -23.41 8.84 6.41
CA ASP A 167 -22.05 8.39 6.12
C ASP A 167 -22.03 6.94 5.67
N PHE A 168 -22.92 6.09 6.22
CA PHE A 168 -23.07 4.72 5.76
C PHE A 168 -23.58 4.67 4.31
N GLU A 169 -24.62 5.45 3.98
CA GLU A 169 -25.15 5.52 2.60
C GLU A 169 -24.11 6.00 1.59
N ARG A 170 -23.29 7.00 1.99
CA ARG A 170 -22.29 7.61 1.11
C ARG A 170 -21.06 6.73 0.89
N PHE A 171 -20.62 6.01 1.93
CA PHE A 171 -19.30 5.37 1.95
C PHE A 171 -19.36 3.85 2.09
N ARG A 172 -20.56 3.23 2.09
CA ARG A 172 -20.72 1.77 2.20
C ARG A 172 -19.94 0.98 1.13
N HIS A 173 -19.73 1.56 -0.05
CA HIS A 173 -18.99 0.94 -1.13
C HIS A 173 -17.49 0.82 -0.87
N PHE A 174 -16.97 1.48 0.18
CA PHE A 174 -15.60 1.34 0.66
C PHE A 174 -15.46 0.29 1.78
N LEU A 175 -16.53 -0.38 2.20
CA LEU A 175 -16.50 -1.41 3.23
C LEU A 175 -15.92 -2.74 2.71
N HIS A 176 -14.75 -2.67 2.11
CA HIS A 176 -14.00 -3.81 1.62
C HIS A 176 -12.53 -3.66 2.00
N PRO A 177 -11.79 -4.76 2.24
CA PRO A 177 -10.36 -4.69 2.45
C PRO A 177 -9.62 -4.27 1.17
N ASP A 178 -8.36 -3.88 1.33
CA ASP A 178 -7.40 -3.60 0.26
C ASP A 178 -7.73 -2.37 -0.62
N TYR A 179 -8.54 -1.43 -0.13
CA TYR A 179 -8.68 -0.13 -0.76
C TYR A 179 -7.68 0.87 -0.20
N TYR A 180 -7.10 1.67 -1.07
CA TYR A 180 -6.27 2.81 -0.73
C TYR A 180 -7.13 4.07 -0.77
N LEU A 181 -7.29 4.72 0.37
CA LEU A 181 -8.22 5.85 0.50
C LEU A 181 -7.49 7.11 0.94
N LEU A 182 -7.89 8.24 0.36
CA LEU A 182 -7.69 9.57 0.90
C LEU A 182 -8.97 9.95 1.64
N ILE A 183 -8.86 10.11 2.95
CA ILE A 183 -9.98 10.52 3.82
C ILE A 183 -9.76 11.96 4.25
N ARG A 184 -10.79 12.78 4.07
CA ARG A 184 -10.81 14.18 4.54
C ARG A 184 -11.96 14.39 5.47
N GLY A 185 -11.75 15.19 6.48
CA GLY A 185 -12.79 15.53 7.46
C GLY A 185 -12.32 16.55 8.46
N GLU A 186 -13.20 16.88 9.38
CA GLU A 186 -12.98 17.86 10.42
C GLU A 186 -13.17 17.21 11.79
N VAL A 187 -12.30 17.52 12.73
CA VAL A 187 -12.47 17.12 14.12
C VAL A 187 -13.44 18.06 14.81
N LYS A 188 -14.60 17.55 15.21
CA LYS A 188 -15.65 18.30 15.88
C LYS A 188 -15.79 17.89 17.33
N SER A 189 -16.21 18.83 18.15
CA SER A 189 -16.55 18.59 19.54
C SER A 189 -18.02 18.94 19.82
N PHE A 190 -18.61 18.22 20.73
CA PHE A 190 -19.93 18.52 21.24
C PHE A 190 -20.00 18.23 22.74
N VAL A 191 -20.81 19.00 23.42
CA VAL A 191 -21.01 18.85 24.86
C VAL A 191 -22.15 17.87 25.11
N THR A 192 -21.91 16.92 26.00
CA THR A 192 -22.91 15.97 26.48
C THR A 192 -23.01 16.06 27.99
N TYR A 193 -24.18 15.74 28.52
CA TYR A 193 -24.42 15.64 29.95
C TYR A 193 -24.75 14.18 30.28
N ASP A 194 -24.34 13.73 31.45
CA ASP A 194 -24.73 12.40 31.90
C ASP A 194 -26.26 12.33 32.08
N LYS A 195 -26.85 11.17 31.82
CA LYS A 195 -28.31 10.99 31.94
C LYS A 195 -28.81 11.22 33.38
N ASP A 196 -27.91 11.04 34.35
CA ASP A 196 -28.21 11.22 35.79
C ASP A 196 -27.93 12.67 36.27
N ASP A 197 -27.36 13.52 35.42
CA ASP A 197 -27.10 14.93 35.72
C ASP A 197 -28.34 15.80 35.34
N ILE A 198 -29.36 15.72 36.18
CA ILE A 198 -30.63 16.41 35.98
C ILE A 198 -30.45 17.97 35.86
N HIS A 199 -29.41 18.50 36.49
CA HIS A 199 -29.15 19.93 36.51
C HIS A 199 -28.13 20.37 35.45
N GLN A 200 -27.59 19.45 34.65
CA GLN A 200 -26.59 19.70 33.61
C GLN A 200 -25.34 20.47 34.13
N LEU A 201 -24.91 20.12 35.34
CA LEU A 201 -23.81 20.82 36.04
C LEU A 201 -22.43 20.30 35.62
N ASN A 202 -22.34 19.08 35.07
CA ASN A 202 -21.08 18.44 34.69
C ASN A 202 -21.04 18.15 33.20
N PRO A 203 -20.71 19.15 32.35
CA PRO A 203 -20.59 18.95 30.91
C PRO A 203 -19.39 18.05 30.59
N LYS A 204 -19.61 17.05 29.74
CA LYS A 204 -18.55 16.24 29.15
C LYS A 204 -18.40 16.60 27.68
N THR A 205 -17.23 17.07 27.31
CA THR A 205 -16.90 17.28 25.89
C THR A 205 -16.53 15.94 25.27
N ARG A 206 -17.14 15.63 24.14
CA ARG A 206 -16.78 14.48 23.30
C ARG A 206 -16.35 14.98 21.94
N THR A 207 -15.28 14.38 21.44
CA THR A 207 -14.76 14.67 20.11
C THR A 207 -15.08 13.55 19.13
N PHE A 208 -15.23 13.88 17.89
CA PHE A 208 -15.42 12.92 16.80
C PHE A 208 -14.88 13.48 15.49
N PHE A 209 -14.48 12.59 14.59
CA PHE A 209 -14.06 12.96 13.25
C PHE A 209 -15.27 12.92 12.31
N SER A 210 -15.58 14.07 11.72
CA SER A 210 -16.68 14.24 10.76
C SER A 210 -16.13 14.10 9.34
N ILE A 211 -16.40 12.99 8.67
CA ILE A 211 -15.90 12.70 7.34
C ILE A 211 -16.57 13.64 6.32
N SER A 212 -15.77 14.39 5.58
CA SER A 212 -16.21 15.22 4.46
C SER A 212 -16.18 14.45 3.14
N SER A 213 -15.12 13.71 2.89
CA SER A 213 -14.95 12.86 1.69
C SER A 213 -14.08 11.65 1.95
N MET A 214 -14.33 10.60 1.18
CA MET A 214 -13.47 9.44 0.99
C MET A 214 -13.30 9.26 -0.51
N THR A 215 -12.07 9.10 -0.98
CA THR A 215 -11.74 8.95 -2.41
C THR A 215 -10.64 7.90 -2.53
N GLN A 216 -10.68 7.04 -3.54
CA GLN A 216 -9.56 6.13 -3.80
C GLN A 216 -8.32 6.92 -4.23
N LEU A 217 -7.15 6.53 -3.75
CA LEU A 217 -5.89 7.18 -4.12
C LEU A 217 -5.61 7.08 -5.62
N ASN A 218 -6.05 6.00 -6.28
CA ASN A 218 -5.98 5.88 -7.74
C ASN A 218 -6.77 6.98 -8.44
N ASP A 219 -7.99 7.28 -7.96
CA ASP A 219 -8.81 8.35 -8.53
C ASP A 219 -8.17 9.73 -8.30
N VAL A 220 -7.47 9.90 -7.18
CA VAL A 220 -6.70 11.14 -6.91
C VAL A 220 -5.56 11.27 -7.91
N VAL A 221 -4.80 10.19 -8.17
CA VAL A 221 -3.72 10.16 -9.18
C VAL A 221 -4.26 10.46 -10.57
N ASP A 222 -5.37 9.83 -10.96
CA ASP A 222 -6.00 10.03 -12.27
C ASP A 222 -6.62 11.43 -12.42
N GLY A 223 -6.95 12.08 -11.30
CA GLY A 223 -7.47 13.43 -11.20
C GLY A 223 -6.43 14.53 -11.27
N ILE A 224 -5.13 14.21 -11.24
CA ILE A 224 -4.05 15.21 -11.31
C ILE A 224 -4.07 15.89 -12.68
N GLN A 225 -4.34 17.18 -12.67
CA GLN A 225 -4.43 17.97 -13.90
C GLN A 225 -3.10 18.56 -14.31
N GLN A 226 -2.23 18.86 -13.36
CA GLN A 226 -0.99 19.58 -13.60
C GLN A 226 0.16 19.02 -12.75
N LEU A 227 1.32 18.86 -13.39
CA LEU A 227 2.62 18.65 -12.76
C LEU A 227 3.45 19.91 -12.98
N MET A 228 3.81 20.61 -11.91
CA MET A 228 4.72 21.73 -11.92
C MET A 228 6.10 21.28 -11.46
N LEU A 229 7.10 21.42 -12.30
CA LEU A 229 8.53 21.16 -12.00
C LEU A 229 9.23 22.46 -11.66
N TYR A 230 10.08 22.47 -10.65
CA TYR A 230 10.92 23.60 -10.26
C TYR A 230 12.38 23.24 -10.54
N LEU A 231 12.99 23.90 -11.54
CA LEU A 231 14.34 23.61 -12.02
C LEU A 231 15.23 24.82 -11.90
N ASP A 232 16.35 24.69 -11.20
CA ASP A 232 17.44 25.65 -11.30
C ASP A 232 18.14 25.46 -12.62
N VAL A 233 18.49 26.57 -13.32
CA VAL A 233 19.17 26.55 -14.63
C VAL A 233 20.45 25.73 -14.54
N ASP A 234 21.19 25.84 -13.45
CA ASP A 234 22.45 25.12 -13.21
C ASP A 234 22.27 23.60 -12.99
N GLN A 235 21.07 23.15 -12.66
CA GLN A 235 20.74 21.71 -12.43
C GLN A 235 20.33 20.96 -13.70
N ILE A 236 20.18 21.67 -14.82
CA ILE A 236 19.70 21.07 -16.08
C ILE A 236 20.86 20.37 -16.78
N SER A 237 20.83 19.05 -16.82
CA SER A 237 21.74 18.24 -17.62
C SER A 237 21.04 17.65 -18.85
N GLU A 238 21.79 17.33 -19.90
CA GLU A 238 21.24 16.63 -21.07
C GLU A 238 20.67 15.29 -20.70
N ASP A 239 21.36 14.55 -19.83
CA ASP A 239 20.90 13.24 -19.32
C ASP A 239 19.54 13.33 -18.60
N PHE A 240 19.34 14.36 -17.78
CA PHE A 240 18.06 14.58 -17.11
C PHE A 240 16.93 14.81 -18.11
N VAL A 241 17.16 15.65 -19.10
CA VAL A 241 16.15 15.97 -20.12
C VAL A 241 15.80 14.74 -20.94
N GLU A 242 16.80 13.93 -21.33
CA GLU A 242 16.60 12.71 -22.09
C GLU A 242 15.83 11.66 -21.29
N GLU A 243 16.23 11.38 -20.05
CA GLU A 243 15.55 10.42 -19.18
C GLU A 243 14.09 10.84 -18.88
N LEU A 244 13.88 12.13 -18.59
CA LEU A 244 12.52 12.63 -18.35
C LEU A 244 11.65 12.55 -19.61
N TYR A 245 12.22 12.82 -20.77
CA TYR A 245 11.51 12.74 -22.05
C TYR A 245 11.13 11.30 -22.39
N GLU A 246 12.03 10.33 -22.20
CA GLU A 246 11.73 8.90 -22.40
C GLU A 246 10.68 8.40 -21.39
N ALA A 247 10.79 8.77 -20.11
CA ALA A 247 9.76 8.45 -19.12
C ALA A 247 8.39 9.05 -19.49
N ALA A 248 8.37 10.27 -19.99
CA ALA A 248 7.14 10.95 -20.45
C ALA A 248 6.50 10.28 -21.68
N LYS A 249 7.31 9.76 -22.62
CA LYS A 249 6.80 9.01 -23.78
C LYS A 249 6.05 7.74 -23.40
N VAL A 250 6.56 7.03 -22.39
CA VAL A 250 5.95 5.78 -21.90
C VAL A 250 4.71 6.07 -21.04
N SER A 251 4.73 7.19 -20.30
CA SER A 251 3.70 7.56 -19.31
C SER A 251 2.69 8.56 -19.90
N LYS A 252 2.07 8.23 -21.04
CA LYS A 252 1.06 9.11 -21.66
C LYS A 252 -0.20 9.22 -20.82
N GLY A 253 -0.72 10.46 -20.66
CA GLY A 253 -1.91 10.73 -19.85
C GLY A 253 -2.55 12.07 -20.15
N LYS A 254 -3.22 12.64 -19.14
CA LYS A 254 -3.95 13.92 -19.26
C LYS A 254 -3.29 15.07 -18.54
N THR A 255 -2.36 14.81 -17.61
CA THR A 255 -1.70 15.80 -16.77
C THR A 255 -0.82 16.74 -17.63
N ILE A 256 -1.01 18.02 -17.45
CA ILE A 256 -0.23 19.07 -18.11
C ILE A 256 1.09 19.24 -17.37
N VAL A 257 2.20 19.26 -18.09
CA VAL A 257 3.53 19.52 -17.51
C VAL A 257 3.85 21.00 -17.66
N GLN A 258 4.15 21.63 -16.54
CA GLN A 258 4.70 22.99 -16.48
C GLN A 258 6.06 22.96 -15.83
N VAL A 259 6.95 23.82 -16.28
CA VAL A 259 8.31 23.91 -15.74
C VAL A 259 8.58 25.36 -15.38
N MET A 260 8.91 25.58 -14.12
CA MET A 260 9.40 26.86 -13.63
C MET A 260 10.91 26.77 -13.57
N PHE A 261 11.57 27.45 -14.53
CA PHE A 261 13.02 27.66 -14.51
C PHE A 261 13.32 28.86 -13.63
N TYR A 262 14.26 28.70 -12.73
CA TYR A 262 14.76 29.82 -11.93
C TYR A 262 16.30 29.85 -12.00
N ASP A 263 16.85 31.05 -12.01
CA ASP A 263 18.28 31.28 -11.88
C ASP A 263 18.55 31.89 -10.51
N SER A 264 19.19 31.11 -9.66
CA SER A 264 19.51 31.52 -8.30
C SER A 264 20.48 32.69 -8.23
N ALA A 265 21.31 32.90 -9.28
CA ALA A 265 22.28 33.97 -9.33
C ALA A 265 21.67 35.33 -9.75
N SER A 266 20.76 35.32 -10.72
CA SER A 266 20.11 36.55 -11.23
C SER A 266 18.77 36.89 -10.56
N GLY A 267 18.15 35.90 -9.86
CA GLY A 267 16.82 36.03 -9.26
C GLY A 267 15.68 36.05 -10.29
N VAL A 268 15.94 35.67 -11.54
CA VAL A 268 14.94 35.62 -12.62
C VAL A 268 14.27 34.25 -12.64
N SER A 269 12.95 34.23 -12.87
CA SER A 269 12.20 32.99 -13.08
C SER A 269 11.35 33.07 -14.34
N VAL A 270 11.23 31.93 -15.04
CA VAL A 270 10.44 31.79 -16.27
C VAL A 270 9.57 30.55 -16.15
N ASN A 271 8.26 30.71 -16.37
CA ASN A 271 7.31 29.58 -16.40
C ASN A 271 7.07 29.17 -17.86
N MET A 272 7.28 27.90 -18.16
CA MET A 272 7.10 27.31 -19.49
C MET A 272 6.11 26.15 -19.44
N HIS A 273 5.29 26.05 -20.48
CA HIS A 273 4.33 24.94 -20.62
C HIS A 273 4.80 23.95 -21.68
N ALA A 274 4.77 22.67 -21.36
CA ALA A 274 5.03 21.60 -22.33
C ALA A 274 3.80 21.40 -23.25
N LYS A 275 3.71 22.17 -24.33
CA LYS A 275 2.52 22.19 -25.22
C LYS A 275 2.15 20.84 -25.84
N LYS A 276 3.12 19.98 -26.11
CA LYS A 276 2.95 18.73 -26.87
C LYS A 276 2.97 17.48 -25.99
N ILE A 277 3.36 17.61 -24.71
CA ILE A 277 3.55 16.48 -23.80
C ILE A 277 2.48 16.55 -22.73
N ARG A 278 1.71 15.48 -22.63
CA ARG A 278 0.80 15.23 -21.51
C ARG A 278 1.14 13.85 -20.94
N ILE A 279 1.23 13.75 -19.64
CA ILE A 279 1.66 12.55 -18.93
C ILE A 279 0.58 12.05 -17.99
N GLN A 280 0.74 10.80 -17.54
CA GLN A 280 0.16 10.31 -16.32
C GLN A 280 1.27 10.25 -15.28
N PHE A 281 1.08 10.92 -14.15
CA PHE A 281 2.06 10.88 -13.06
C PHE A 281 2.12 9.45 -12.50
N ASN A 282 3.29 8.83 -12.58
CA ASN A 282 3.52 7.45 -12.17
C ASN A 282 4.96 7.26 -11.63
N ASP A 283 5.27 6.06 -11.20
CA ASP A 283 6.58 5.70 -10.65
C ASP A 283 7.75 5.96 -11.58
N ASN A 284 7.56 5.84 -12.90
CA ASN A 284 8.64 6.09 -13.85
C ASN A 284 9.04 7.58 -13.83
N ILE A 285 8.04 8.46 -13.87
CA ILE A 285 8.28 9.92 -13.79
C ILE A 285 8.88 10.25 -12.41
N ARG A 286 8.30 9.70 -11.32
CA ARG A 286 8.79 9.95 -9.96
C ARG A 286 10.26 9.59 -9.81
N LYS A 287 10.66 8.39 -10.22
CA LYS A 287 12.05 7.92 -10.10
C LYS A 287 13.05 8.82 -10.80
N VAL A 288 12.70 9.37 -11.96
CA VAL A 288 13.55 10.34 -12.64
C VAL A 288 13.65 11.64 -11.84
N LEU A 289 12.52 12.18 -11.36
CA LEU A 289 12.52 13.40 -10.57
C LEU A 289 13.30 13.25 -9.26
N ASP A 290 13.13 12.13 -8.56
CA ASP A 290 13.85 11.81 -7.32
C ASP A 290 15.36 11.62 -7.56
N LYS A 291 15.75 10.93 -8.64
CA LYS A 291 17.16 10.73 -9.04
C LYS A 291 17.91 12.05 -9.20
N TYR A 292 17.26 13.03 -9.82
CA TYR A 292 17.84 14.35 -10.06
C TYR A 292 17.44 15.39 -9.01
N GLN A 293 16.78 14.96 -7.91
CA GLN A 293 16.35 15.81 -6.79
C GLN A 293 15.50 17.02 -7.22
N VAL A 294 14.69 16.85 -8.25
CA VAL A 294 13.83 17.91 -8.79
C VAL A 294 12.62 18.09 -7.87
N LYS A 295 12.41 19.32 -7.42
CA LYS A 295 11.20 19.69 -6.68
C LYS A 295 10.02 19.79 -7.64
N TYR A 296 8.86 19.26 -7.21
CA TYR A 296 7.64 19.33 -8.00
C TYR A 296 6.39 19.47 -7.11
N THR A 297 5.29 19.94 -7.71
CA THR A 297 3.96 19.97 -7.11
C THR A 297 2.93 19.40 -8.07
N LEU A 298 1.91 18.76 -7.50
CA LEU A 298 0.79 18.17 -8.22
C LEU A 298 -0.50 18.93 -7.89
N SER A 299 -1.34 19.21 -8.89
CA SER A 299 -2.63 19.87 -8.70
C SER A 299 -3.71 19.37 -9.65
#